data_1e6c6de5d6a1434fba822fc7d3f286d3
#
_entry.id   1e6c6de5d6a1434fba822fc7d3f286d3
#
_cell.length_a   1.000
_cell.length_b   1.000
_cell.length_c   1.000
_cell.angle_alpha   90.00
_cell.angle_beta   90.00
_cell.angle_gamma   90.00
#
_symmetry.space_group_name_H-M   'P 1'
#
loop_
_entity.id
_entity.type
_entity.pdbx_description
1 polymer ?
#
loop_
_entity_poly.entity_id
_entity_poly.type
_entity_poly.pdbx_seq_one_letter_code
_entity_poly.pdbx_strand_id
1 'polypeptide(L)' 'MTNEQTTALRNFEARIRQLMMAYKAEQQENARLRQQLDVCKQKLDEAQENVCRLEENYKALKTARMIE' A
#
# COMPACT_ATOMS: atom_id res chain seq x y z
N MET A 1 -35.97 -12.22 31.31
CA MET A 1 -34.58 -12.70 31.15
C MET A 1 -33.92 -12.95 32.48
N THR A 2 -33.18 -14.01 32.58
CA THR A 2 -32.36 -14.28 33.75
C THR A 2 -31.11 -13.37 33.72
N ASN A 3 -30.47 -13.17 34.85
CA ASN A 3 -29.21 -12.41 34.93
C ASN A 3 -28.11 -13.02 34.06
N GLU A 4 -28.07 -14.34 33.97
CA GLU A 4 -27.11 -15.07 33.15
C GLU A 4 -27.31 -14.76 31.65
N GLN A 5 -28.55 -14.76 31.19
CA GLN A 5 -28.88 -14.43 29.81
C GLN A 5 -28.51 -12.98 29.46
N THR A 6 -28.80 -12.06 30.37
CA THR A 6 -28.43 -10.65 30.19
C THR A 6 -26.92 -10.46 30.11
N THR A 7 -26.17 -11.17 30.96
CA THR A 7 -24.69 -11.14 30.94
C THR A 7 -24.15 -11.70 29.63
N ALA A 8 -24.71 -12.81 29.17
CA ALA A 8 -24.30 -13.44 27.90
C ALA A 8 -24.53 -12.49 26.71
N LEU A 9 -25.68 -11.80 26.69
CA LEU A 9 -25.99 -10.83 25.65
C LEU A 9 -25.02 -9.65 25.64
N ARG A 10 -24.70 -9.11 26.83
CA ARG A 10 -23.72 -8.02 26.98
C ARG A 10 -22.34 -8.45 26.48
N ASN A 11 -21.93 -9.65 26.82
CA ASN A 11 -20.64 -10.20 26.36
C ASN A 11 -20.62 -10.35 24.85
N PHE A 12 -21.70 -10.82 24.29
CA PHE A 12 -21.85 -10.97 22.84
C PHE A 12 -21.79 -9.61 22.13
N GLU A 13 -22.50 -8.63 22.64
CA GLU A 13 -22.46 -7.26 22.11
C GLU A 13 -21.05 -6.66 22.16
N ALA A 14 -20.35 -6.86 23.27
CA ALA A 14 -18.98 -6.37 23.43
C ALA A 14 -18.05 -7.00 22.39
N ARG A 15 -18.20 -8.29 22.13
CA ARG A 15 -17.41 -9.00 21.12
C ARG A 15 -17.70 -8.49 19.71
N ILE A 16 -18.96 -8.22 19.40
CA ILE A 16 -19.36 -7.65 18.11
C ILE A 16 -18.74 -6.27 17.93
N ARG A 17 -18.78 -5.42 18.95
CA ARG A 17 -18.16 -4.09 18.90
C ARG A 17 -16.66 -4.18 18.67
N GLN A 18 -15.98 -5.08 19.36
CA GLN A 18 -14.54 -5.29 19.18
C GLN A 18 -14.23 -5.76 17.75
N LEU A 19 -15.03 -6.66 17.23
CA LEU A 19 -14.87 -7.15 15.86
C LEU A 19 -15.06 -6.04 14.84
N MET A 20 -16.07 -5.19 15.03
CA MET A 20 -16.33 -4.05 14.17
C MET A 20 -15.18 -3.04 14.20
N MET A 21 -14.63 -2.78 15.38
CA MET A 21 -13.48 -1.89 15.53
C MET A 21 -12.24 -2.46 14.84
N ALA A 22 -11.99 -3.76 15.01
CA ALA A 22 -10.88 -4.44 14.35
C ALA A 22 -11.04 -4.40 12.82
N TYR A 23 -12.24 -4.61 12.33
CA TYR A 23 -12.54 -4.55 10.89
C TYR A 23 -12.27 -3.17 10.32
N LYS A 24 -12.72 -2.12 11.02
CA LYS A 24 -12.46 -0.74 10.59
C LYS A 24 -10.97 -0.43 10.58
N ALA A 25 -10.25 -0.86 11.60
CA ALA A 25 -8.81 -0.66 11.67
C ALA A 25 -8.09 -1.35 10.52
N GLU A 26 -8.49 -2.57 10.19
CA GLU A 26 -7.92 -3.30 9.05
C GLU A 26 -8.25 -2.64 7.72
N GLN A 27 -9.45 -2.13 7.55
CA GLN A 27 -9.81 -1.39 6.33
C GLN A 27 -8.96 -0.15 6.15
N GLN A 28 -8.73 0.60 7.22
CA GLN A 28 -7.89 1.79 7.19
C GLN A 28 -6.44 1.42 6.86
N GLU A 29 -5.93 0.37 7.48
CA GLU A 29 -4.57 -0.12 7.22
C GLU A 29 -4.43 -0.61 5.78
N ASN A 30 -5.45 -1.29 5.26
CA ASN A 30 -5.48 -1.76 3.88
C ASN A 30 -5.42 -0.58 2.90
N ALA A 31 -6.21 0.46 3.17
CA ALA A 31 -6.22 1.67 2.33
C ALA A 31 -4.85 2.36 2.37
N ARG A 32 -4.23 2.44 3.54
CA ARG A 32 -2.90 3.01 3.71
C ARG A 32 -1.85 2.23 2.91
N LEU A 33 -1.89 0.90 3.01
CA LEU A 33 -0.95 0.03 2.30
C LEU A 33 -1.12 0.12 0.79
N ARG A 34 -2.35 0.19 0.30
CA ARG A 34 -2.63 0.38 -1.13
C ARG A 34 -2.06 1.69 -1.64
N GLN A 35 -2.22 2.75 -0.85
CA GLN A 35 -1.68 4.05 -1.21
C GLN A 35 -0.15 4.03 -1.25
N GLN A 36 0.49 3.39 -0.27
CA GLN A 36 1.94 3.22 -0.27
C GLN A 36 2.41 2.41 -1.47
N LEU A 37 1.67 1.37 -1.83
CA LEU A 37 1.99 0.55 -2.99
C LEU A 37 1.92 1.36 -4.28
N ASP A 38 0.89 2.19 -4.44
CA ASP A 38 0.76 3.06 -5.62
C ASP A 38 1.91 4.05 -5.72
N VAL A 39 2.32 4.65 -4.59
CA VAL A 39 3.47 5.55 -4.56
C VAL A 39 4.75 4.81 -4.94
N CYS A 40 4.95 3.61 -4.43
CA CYS A 40 6.11 2.79 -4.78
C CYS A 40 6.14 2.44 -6.27
N LYS A 41 5.01 2.10 -6.84
CA LYS A 41 4.90 1.81 -8.28
C LYS A 41 5.24 3.03 -9.12
N GLN A 42 4.75 4.20 -8.74
CA GLN A 42 5.08 5.45 -9.44
C GLN A 42 6.56 5.75 -9.38
N LYS A 43 7.17 5.58 -8.20
CA LYS A 43 8.63 5.79 -8.05
C LYS A 43 9.42 4.81 -8.90
N LEU A 44 8.98 3.57 -8.96
CA LEU A 44 9.62 2.55 -9.79
C LEU A 44 9.55 2.92 -11.27
N ASP A 45 8.38 3.34 -11.74
CA ASP A 45 8.19 3.76 -13.13
C ASP A 45 9.08 4.95 -13.47
N GLU A 46 9.15 5.95 -12.59
CA GLU A 46 10.02 7.11 -12.76
C GLU A 46 11.49 6.70 -12.81
N ALA A 47 11.91 5.80 -11.93
CA ALA A 47 13.28 5.30 -11.91
C ALA A 47 13.61 4.55 -13.20
N GLN A 48 12.69 3.74 -13.70
CA GLN A 48 12.89 3.02 -14.97
C GLN A 48 13.00 3.97 -16.16
N GLU A 49 12.16 5.01 -16.19
CA GLU A 49 12.26 6.04 -17.23
C GLU A 49 13.59 6.78 -17.17
N ASN A 50 14.06 7.10 -15.98
CA ASN A 50 15.35 7.76 -15.80
C ASN A 50 16.51 6.87 -16.25
N VAL A 51 16.45 5.58 -15.94
CA VAL A 51 17.46 4.62 -16.40
C VAL A 51 17.47 4.53 -17.92
N CYS A 52 16.31 4.42 -18.54
CA CYS A 52 16.21 4.39 -20.02
C CYS A 52 16.79 5.63 -20.64
N ARG A 53 16.49 6.80 -20.08
CA ARG A 53 17.02 8.08 -20.59
C ARG A 53 18.54 8.15 -20.47
N LEU A 54 19.08 7.70 -19.35
CA LEU A 54 20.53 7.65 -19.13
C LEU A 54 21.20 6.69 -20.10
N GLU A 55 20.61 5.54 -20.36
CA GLU A 55 21.12 4.59 -21.32
C GLU A 55 21.14 5.15 -22.74
N GLU A 56 20.08 5.84 -23.14
CA GLU A 56 20.02 6.50 -24.44
C GLU A 56 21.06 7.61 -24.57
N ASN A 57 21.21 8.41 -23.54
CA ASN A 57 22.24 9.46 -23.50
C ASN A 57 23.64 8.87 -23.56
N TYR A 58 23.88 7.80 -22.86
CA TYR A 58 25.16 7.09 -22.90
C TYR A 58 25.48 6.58 -24.30
N LYS A 59 24.50 5.94 -24.93
CA LYS A 59 24.66 5.45 -26.31
C LYS A 59 24.93 6.58 -27.30
N ALA A 60 24.22 7.70 -27.13
CA ALA A 60 24.42 8.87 -28.00
C ALA A 60 25.83 9.44 -27.85
N LEU A 61 26.32 9.56 -26.62
CA LEU A 61 27.68 10.03 -26.35
C LEU A 61 28.73 9.08 -26.90
N LYS A 62 28.52 7.79 -26.75
CA LYS A 62 29.42 6.77 -27.27
C LYS A 62 29.49 6.83 -28.81
N THR A 63 28.35 6.98 -29.45
CA THR A 63 28.29 7.10 -30.90
C THR A 63 29.00 8.36 -31.39
N ALA A 64 28.79 9.50 -30.69
CA ALA A 64 29.47 10.74 -31.03
C ALA A 64 31.00 10.62 -30.91
N ARG A 65 31.50 9.92 -29.89
CA ARG A 65 32.93 9.67 -29.75
C ARG A 65 33.50 8.80 -30.85
N MET A 66 32.72 7.84 -31.36
CA MET A 66 33.16 6.95 -32.46
C MET A 66 33.25 7.67 -33.78
N ILE A 67 32.49 8.73 -33.98
CA ILE A 67 32.47 9.50 -35.23
C ILE A 67 33.67 10.45 -35.29
N GLU A 68 34.15 10.88 -34.15
CA GLU A 68 35.36 11.70 -34.07
C GLU A 68 36.61 10.87 -34.29
#